data_d677d3dba54f58549eb3d42ceec99e07
#
_entry.id   d677d3dba54f58549eb3d42ceec99e07
#
_cell.length_a   1.000
_cell.length_b   1.000
_cell.length_c   1.000
_cell.angle_alpha   90.00
_cell.angle_beta   90.00
_cell.angle_gamma   90.00
#
_symmetry.space_group_name_H-M   'P 1'
#
loop_
_entity.id
_entity.type
_entity.pdbx_description
1 polymer ?
#
loop_
_entity_poly.entity_id
_entity_poly.type
_entity_poly.pdbx_seq_one_letter_code
_entity_poly.pdbx_strand_id
1 'polypeptide(L)'
;MALAHHHRNIEPADSIRRLGFARWYERRLIEGHAWFISVFMCMIAIAVCMEELNVRGSTARLLAYVTFILAAVAIGIYGMVWYRTILTEAERLGERATCGACGAYARFRLISPSQVRCRKCDNEWCLIDTG
;
A
#
# COMPACT_ATOMS: atom_id res chain seq x y z
N MET A 1 -3.94 -4.29 -21.32
CA MET A 1 -4.57 -4.14 -20.00
C MET A 1 -4.67 -5.45 -19.20
N ALA A 2 -4.97 -6.57 -19.81
CA ALA A 2 -5.04 -7.89 -19.13
C ALA A 2 -3.70 -8.36 -18.52
N LEU A 3 -2.57 -8.10 -19.17
CA LEU A 3 -1.23 -8.47 -18.70
C LEU A 3 -0.80 -7.73 -17.41
N ALA A 4 -1.23 -6.49 -17.23
CA ALA A 4 -0.92 -5.70 -16.03
C ALA A 4 -1.68 -6.21 -14.79
N HIS A 5 -2.88 -6.74 -14.98
CA HIS A 5 -3.67 -7.36 -13.91
C HIS A 5 -3.08 -8.71 -13.46
N HIS A 6 -2.56 -9.49 -14.41
CA HIS A 6 -1.94 -10.79 -14.10
C HIS A 6 -0.65 -10.63 -13.30
N HIS A 7 0.18 -9.64 -13.64
CA HIS A 7 1.43 -9.34 -12.93
C HIS A 7 1.20 -8.88 -11.48
N ARG A 8 0.12 -8.13 -11.24
CA ARG A 8 -0.23 -7.60 -9.92
C ARG A 8 -0.68 -8.68 -8.93
N ASN A 9 -1.25 -9.78 -9.42
CA ASN A 9 -1.73 -10.89 -8.57
C ASN A 9 -0.63 -11.92 -8.25
N ILE A 10 0.42 -12.01 -9.06
CA ILE A 10 1.54 -12.94 -8.83
C ILE A 10 2.48 -12.39 -7.75
N GLU A 11 2.67 -11.08 -7.69
CA GLU A 11 3.61 -10.42 -6.77
C GLU A 11 3.26 -10.64 -5.28
N PRO A 12 2.01 -10.48 -4.81
CA PRO A 12 1.67 -10.79 -3.42
C PRO A 12 1.80 -12.28 -3.10
N ALA A 13 1.44 -13.17 -4.00
CA ALA A 13 1.53 -14.62 -3.79
C ALA A 13 2.98 -15.09 -3.60
N ASP A 14 3.91 -14.63 -4.44
CA ASP A 14 5.33 -14.95 -4.32
C ASP A 14 5.95 -14.38 -3.04
N SER A 15 5.57 -13.19 -2.66
CA SER A 15 6.04 -12.55 -1.42
C SER A 15 5.52 -13.27 -0.18
N ILE A 16 4.26 -13.68 -0.19
CA ILE A 16 3.63 -14.48 0.88
C ILE A 16 4.29 -15.86 0.98
N ARG A 17 4.62 -16.48 -0.15
CA ARG A 17 5.30 -17.78 -0.18
C ARG A 17 6.69 -17.73 0.45
N ARG A 18 7.45 -16.66 0.20
CA ARG A 18 8.82 -16.48 0.71
C ARG A 18 8.88 -16.06 2.18
N LEU A 19 8.04 -15.12 2.56
CA LEU A 19 8.10 -14.46 3.87
C LEU A 19 7.10 -15.02 4.88
N GLY A 20 6.03 -15.68 4.43
CA GLY A 20 4.85 -16.00 5.22
C GLY A 20 3.89 -14.81 5.27
N PHE A 21 2.60 -15.11 5.49
CA PHE A 21 1.54 -14.11 5.45
C PHE A 21 1.73 -13.01 6.50
N ALA A 22 2.08 -13.35 7.74
CA ALA A 22 2.23 -12.39 8.82
C ALA A 22 3.31 -11.34 8.52
N ARG A 23 4.50 -11.78 8.10
CA ARG A 23 5.60 -10.87 7.73
C ARG A 23 5.31 -10.04 6.48
N TRP A 24 4.60 -10.61 5.50
CA TRP A 24 4.15 -9.86 4.33
C TRP A 24 3.19 -8.76 4.73
N TYR A 25 2.21 -9.06 5.58
CA TYR A 25 1.22 -8.13 6.08
C TYR A 25 1.86 -6.97 6.89
N GLU A 26 2.76 -7.29 7.81
CA GLU A 26 3.53 -6.30 8.56
C GLU A 26 4.33 -5.36 7.63
N ARG A 27 5.00 -5.92 6.63
CA ARG A 27 5.74 -5.14 5.64
C ARG A 27 4.85 -4.18 4.85
N ARG A 28 3.68 -4.64 4.44
CA ARG A 28 2.70 -3.79 3.73
C ARG A 28 2.18 -2.67 4.63
N LEU A 29 1.92 -2.93 5.89
CA LEU A 29 1.53 -1.89 6.84
C LEU A 29 2.64 -0.86 7.05
N ILE A 30 3.88 -1.28 7.21
CA ILE A 30 5.04 -0.36 7.35
C ILE A 30 5.20 0.49 6.09
N GLU A 31 5.09 -0.10 4.90
CA GLU A 31 5.14 0.62 3.63
C GLU A 31 4.01 1.66 3.53
N GLY A 32 2.78 1.29 3.91
CA GLY A 32 1.65 2.20 3.96
C GLY A 32 1.89 3.38 4.93
N HIS A 33 2.40 3.12 6.11
CA HIS A 33 2.73 4.16 7.08
C HIS A 33 3.85 5.09 6.61
N ALA A 34 4.87 4.56 5.92
CA ALA A 34 5.93 5.37 5.33
C ALA A 34 5.37 6.35 4.29
N TRP A 35 4.44 5.91 3.44
CA TRP A 35 3.76 6.78 2.49
C TRP A 35 2.88 7.83 3.18
N PHE A 36 2.18 7.46 4.24
CA PHE A 36 1.39 8.40 5.04
C PHE A 36 2.26 9.49 5.67
N ILE A 37 3.38 9.12 6.26
CA ILE A 37 4.36 10.07 6.83
C ILE A 37 4.91 10.99 5.75
N SER A 38 5.21 10.47 4.55
CA SER A 38 5.69 11.27 3.41
C SER A 38 4.66 12.32 2.98
N VAL A 39 3.38 11.95 2.91
CA VAL A 39 2.29 12.89 2.60
C VAL A 39 2.19 13.97 3.69
N PHE A 40 2.29 13.59 4.95
CA PHE A 40 2.24 14.53 6.07
C PHE A 40 3.41 15.52 6.05
N MET A 41 4.62 15.04 5.74
CA MET A 41 5.79 15.90 5.55
C MET A 41 5.62 16.89 4.38
N CYS A 42 5.02 16.44 3.27
CA CYS A 42 4.68 17.32 2.15
C CYS A 42 3.70 18.42 2.58
N MET A 43 2.70 18.11 3.39
CA MET A 43 1.74 19.10 3.90
C MET A 43 2.43 20.16 4.78
N ILE A 44 3.34 19.76 5.66
CA ILE A 44 4.13 20.67 6.47
C ILE A 44 4.99 21.58 5.59
N ALA A 45 5.67 21.00 4.60
CA ALA A 45 6.49 21.76 3.66
C ALA A 45 5.66 22.80 2.88
N ILE A 46 4.45 22.46 2.45
CA ILE A 46 3.52 23.38 1.80
C ILE A 46 3.14 24.51 2.75
N ALA A 47 2.80 24.22 3.99
CA ALA A 47 2.43 25.22 5.00
C ALA A 47 3.56 26.24 5.24
N VAL A 48 4.80 25.75 5.41
CA VAL A 48 5.99 26.59 5.56
C VAL A 48 6.21 27.49 4.32
N CYS A 49 6.07 26.93 3.12
CA CYS A 49 6.20 27.69 1.88
C CYS A 49 5.11 28.77 1.77
N MET A 50 3.89 28.50 2.23
CA MET A 50 2.79 29.48 2.21
C MET A 50 3.06 30.66 3.15
N GLU A 51 3.69 30.42 4.30
CA GLU A 51 4.10 31.49 5.22
C GLU A 51 5.18 32.39 4.59
N GLU A 52 6.16 31.79 3.93
CA GLU A 52 7.24 32.52 3.25
C GLU A 52 6.75 33.36 2.04
N LEU A 53 5.66 32.96 1.36
CA LEU A 53 5.07 33.69 0.26
C LEU A 53 4.50 35.07 0.68
N ASN A 54 4.15 35.22 1.96
CA ASN A 54 3.61 36.45 2.51
C ASN A 54 4.69 37.55 2.71
N VAL A 55 5.97 37.21 2.59
CA VAL A 55 7.10 38.11 2.67
C VAL A 55 7.42 38.65 1.27
N ARG A 56 7.43 39.98 1.10
CA ARG A 56 7.74 40.71 -0.15
C ARG A 56 9.00 40.15 -0.84
N GLY A 57 8.81 39.27 -1.82
CA GLY A 57 9.89 38.64 -2.57
C GLY A 57 9.91 39.02 -4.06
N SER A 58 11.03 38.75 -4.74
CA SER A 58 11.17 38.92 -6.18
C SER A 58 10.28 37.89 -6.91
N THR A 59 9.85 38.21 -8.16
CA THR A 59 9.06 37.32 -9.02
C THR A 59 9.68 35.93 -9.19
N ALA A 60 11.01 35.87 -9.28
CA ALA A 60 11.75 34.60 -9.39
C ALA A 60 11.56 33.70 -8.15
N ARG A 61 11.56 34.31 -6.95
CA ARG A 61 11.31 33.58 -5.70
C ARG A 61 9.88 33.07 -5.63
N LEU A 62 8.91 33.89 -6.02
CA LEU A 62 7.49 33.48 -6.10
C LEU A 62 7.30 32.28 -7.02
N LEU A 63 7.89 32.31 -8.23
CA LEU A 63 7.82 31.18 -9.17
C LEU A 63 8.44 29.90 -8.59
N ALA A 64 9.58 30.01 -7.90
CA ALA A 64 10.22 28.85 -7.26
C ALA A 64 9.32 28.22 -6.19
N TYR A 65 8.70 29.02 -5.32
CA TYR A 65 7.78 28.51 -4.30
C TYR A 65 6.53 27.90 -4.88
N VAL A 66 5.92 28.52 -5.89
CA VAL A 66 4.74 27.98 -6.58
C VAL A 66 5.06 26.62 -7.23
N THR A 67 6.20 26.52 -7.91
CA THR A 67 6.65 25.26 -8.51
C THR A 67 6.86 24.18 -7.45
N PHE A 68 7.49 24.53 -6.33
CA PHE A 68 7.71 23.60 -5.21
C PHE A 68 6.39 23.12 -4.59
N ILE A 69 5.43 24.02 -4.38
CA ILE A 69 4.10 23.68 -3.84
C ILE A 69 3.36 22.73 -4.79
N LEU A 70 3.37 23.03 -6.09
CA LEU A 70 2.73 22.16 -7.08
C LEU A 70 3.36 20.76 -7.12
N ALA A 71 4.68 20.68 -7.06
CA ALA A 71 5.38 19.40 -6.99
C ALA A 71 5.04 18.63 -5.70
N ALA A 72 5.02 19.30 -4.55
CA ALA A 72 4.66 18.69 -3.27
C ALA A 72 3.21 18.19 -3.25
N VAL A 73 2.26 18.94 -3.83
CA VAL A 73 0.87 18.54 -3.98
C VAL A 73 0.75 17.29 -4.87
N ALA A 74 1.44 17.28 -6.02
CA ALA A 74 1.44 16.13 -6.92
C ALA A 74 1.97 14.86 -6.24
N ILE A 75 3.10 14.95 -5.54
CA ILE A 75 3.68 13.85 -4.76
C ILE A 75 2.73 13.40 -3.65
N GLY A 76 2.09 14.35 -2.96
CA GLY A 76 1.12 14.07 -1.90
C GLY A 76 -0.09 13.29 -2.41
N ILE A 77 -0.67 13.71 -3.53
CA ILE A 77 -1.80 13.02 -4.17
C ILE A 77 -1.39 11.61 -4.59
N TYR A 78 -0.23 11.47 -5.26
CA TYR A 78 0.29 10.17 -5.66
C TYR A 78 0.50 9.25 -4.46
N GLY A 79 1.14 9.75 -3.40
CA GLY A 79 1.37 8.99 -2.16
C GLY A 79 0.07 8.56 -1.48
N MET A 80 -0.94 9.43 -1.47
CA MET A 80 -2.26 9.11 -0.88
C MET A 80 -2.97 8.01 -1.67
N VAL A 81 -2.96 8.08 -3.00
CA VAL A 81 -3.55 7.05 -3.87
C VAL A 81 -2.84 5.71 -3.65
N TRP A 82 -1.52 5.74 -3.61
CA TRP A 82 -0.71 4.54 -3.37
C TRP A 82 -0.94 3.94 -1.99
N TYR A 83 -0.98 4.77 -0.96
CA TYR A 83 -1.32 4.37 0.41
C TYR A 83 -2.68 3.65 0.49
N ARG A 84 -3.72 4.24 -0.10
CA ARG A 84 -5.05 3.62 -0.15
C ARG A 84 -5.05 2.28 -0.87
N THR A 85 -4.32 2.17 -1.96
CA THR A 85 -4.20 0.91 -2.71
C THR A 85 -3.55 -0.18 -1.88
N ILE A 86 -2.43 0.12 -1.20
CA ILE A 86 -1.74 -0.82 -0.32
C ILE A 86 -2.65 -1.26 0.84
N LEU A 87 -3.32 -0.31 1.48
CA LEU A 87 -4.17 -0.59 2.64
C LEU A 87 -5.37 -1.46 2.26
N THR A 88 -6.05 -1.15 1.16
CA THR A 88 -7.20 -1.92 0.66
C THR A 88 -6.79 -3.35 0.29
N GLU A 89 -5.63 -3.53 -0.34
CA GLU A 89 -5.10 -4.86 -0.67
C GLU A 89 -4.79 -5.67 0.59
N ALA A 90 -4.10 -5.05 1.57
CA ALA A 90 -3.77 -5.70 2.83
C ALA A 90 -5.01 -6.08 3.63
N GLU A 91 -5.99 -5.21 3.70
CA GLU A 91 -7.26 -5.44 4.39
C GLU A 91 -8.06 -6.59 3.74
N ARG A 92 -8.19 -6.57 2.43
CA ARG A 92 -8.88 -7.62 1.66
C ARG A 92 -8.24 -9.01 1.83
N LEU A 93 -6.92 -9.09 1.81
CA LEU A 93 -6.20 -10.34 2.05
C LEU A 93 -6.26 -10.75 3.53
N GLY A 94 -6.24 -9.80 4.45
CA GLY A 94 -6.38 -10.03 5.88
C GLY A 94 -7.73 -10.64 6.26
N GLU A 95 -8.82 -10.17 5.67
CA GLU A 95 -10.16 -10.75 5.87
C GLU A 95 -10.25 -12.21 5.38
N ARG A 96 -9.58 -12.53 4.30
CA ARG A 96 -9.56 -13.88 3.71
C ARG A 96 -8.51 -14.81 4.32
N ALA A 97 -7.67 -14.32 5.21
CA ALA A 97 -6.63 -15.10 5.87
C ALA A 97 -7.15 -16.03 6.96
N THR A 98 -8.45 -15.98 7.27
CA THR A 98 -9.09 -16.85 8.26
C THR A 98 -9.67 -18.09 7.60
N CYS A 99 -9.35 -19.26 8.13
CA CYS A 99 -9.93 -20.53 7.69
C CYS A 99 -11.43 -20.59 8.04
N GLY A 100 -12.30 -20.82 7.06
CA GLY A 100 -13.74 -20.93 7.26
C GLY A 100 -14.17 -22.17 8.05
N ALA A 101 -13.33 -23.21 8.10
CA ALA A 101 -13.65 -24.46 8.77
C ALA A 101 -13.23 -24.50 10.26
N CYS A 102 -12.02 -24.02 10.59
CA CYS A 102 -11.48 -24.10 11.96
C CYS A 102 -11.24 -22.73 12.62
N GLY A 103 -11.44 -21.62 11.91
CA GLY A 103 -11.23 -20.26 12.40
C GLY A 103 -9.77 -19.85 12.62
N ALA A 104 -8.80 -20.66 12.19
CA ALA A 104 -7.38 -20.34 12.34
C ALA A 104 -7.00 -19.16 11.43
N TYR A 105 -6.45 -18.10 12.02
CA TYR A 105 -5.97 -16.92 11.31
C TYR A 105 -4.51 -17.08 10.88
N ALA A 106 -4.22 -16.74 9.62
CA ALA A 106 -2.88 -16.69 9.04
C ALA A 106 -2.07 -18.02 9.12
N ARG A 107 -2.71 -19.15 9.45
CA ARG A 107 -2.10 -20.47 9.53
C ARG A 107 -2.37 -21.30 8.29
N PHE A 108 -1.91 -20.85 7.15
CA PHE A 108 -2.05 -21.54 5.88
C PHE A 108 -0.73 -21.61 5.11
N ARG A 109 -0.70 -22.45 4.08
CA ARG A 109 0.36 -22.49 3.08
C ARG A 109 -0.24 -22.31 1.69
N LEU A 110 0.47 -21.64 0.81
CA LEU A 110 0.10 -21.52 -0.60
C LEU A 110 0.34 -22.85 -1.31
N ILE A 111 -0.70 -23.35 -1.98
CA ILE A 111 -0.62 -24.53 -2.87
C ILE A 111 -0.45 -24.04 -4.30
N SER A 112 -1.20 -23.00 -4.69
CA SER A 112 -1.15 -22.34 -5.98
C SER A 112 -1.13 -20.81 -5.79
N PRO A 113 -0.92 -20.00 -6.84
CA PRO A 113 -0.92 -18.54 -6.72
C PRO A 113 -2.19 -17.93 -6.11
N SER A 114 -3.32 -18.65 -6.18
CA SER A 114 -4.61 -18.18 -5.66
C SER A 114 -5.19 -19.02 -4.53
N GLN A 115 -4.72 -20.27 -4.36
CA GLN A 115 -5.27 -21.21 -3.40
C GLN A 115 -4.34 -21.49 -2.22
N VAL A 116 -4.94 -21.59 -1.06
CA VAL A 116 -4.25 -21.88 0.20
C VAL A 116 -4.87 -23.07 0.91
N ARG A 117 -4.05 -23.77 1.69
CA ARG A 117 -4.45 -24.87 2.55
C ARG A 117 -4.15 -24.55 4.00
N CYS A 118 -5.13 -24.76 4.88
CA CYS A 118 -4.96 -24.60 6.32
C CYS A 118 -3.95 -25.62 6.87
N ARG A 119 -3.06 -25.16 7.73
CA ARG A 119 -2.09 -26.04 8.42
C ARG A 119 -2.68 -26.80 9.60
N LYS A 120 -3.91 -26.43 10.01
CA LYS A 120 -4.57 -27.02 11.17
C LYS A 120 -5.60 -28.09 10.80
N CYS A 121 -6.41 -27.83 9.78
CA CYS A 121 -7.52 -28.69 9.38
C CYS A 121 -7.47 -29.17 7.92
N ASP A 122 -6.42 -28.79 7.16
CA ASP A 122 -6.23 -29.10 5.73
C ASP A 122 -7.34 -28.59 4.79
N ASN A 123 -8.24 -27.73 5.28
CA ASN A 123 -9.23 -27.07 4.43
C ASN A 123 -8.57 -26.16 3.38
N GLU A 124 -9.09 -26.16 2.18
CA GLU A 124 -8.58 -25.35 1.06
C GLU A 124 -9.58 -24.25 0.71
N TRP A 125 -9.05 -23.04 0.43
CA TRP A 125 -9.87 -21.94 -0.06
C TRP A 125 -9.08 -21.00 -0.99
N CYS A 126 -9.78 -20.14 -1.69
CA CYS A 126 -9.18 -19.14 -2.55
C CYS A 126 -8.84 -17.88 -1.74
N LEU A 127 -7.56 -17.51 -1.68
CA LEU A 127 -7.09 -16.31 -0.99
C LEU A 127 -7.13 -15.09 -1.93
N ILE A 128 -6.74 -15.28 -3.19
CA ILE A 128 -6.61 -14.23 -4.19
C ILE A 128 -7.60 -14.54 -5.32
N ASP A 129 -8.55 -13.63 -5.57
CA ASP A 129 -9.43 -13.76 -6.74
C ASP A 129 -8.62 -13.42 -8.00
N THR A 130 -8.56 -14.39 -8.89
CA THR A 130 -7.97 -14.27 -10.23
C THR A 130 -9.00 -13.84 -11.29
N GLY A 131 -10.16 -13.40 -10.83
CA GLY A 131 -11.22 -12.91 -11.69
C GLY A 131 -11.07 -11.48 -12.16
#